data_c214667db2bce7cf3eb53fc4de19dc0b
#
_entry.id   c214667db2bce7cf3eb53fc4de19dc0b
#
_cell.length_a   1.000
_cell.length_b   1.000
_cell.length_c   1.000
_cell.angle_alpha   90.00
_cell.angle_beta   90.00
_cell.angle_gamma   90.00
#
_symmetry.space_group_name_H-M   'P 1'
#
loop_
_entity.id
_entity.type
_entity.pdbx_description
1 polymer ?
#
loop_
_entity_poly.entity_id
_entity_poly.type
_entity_poly.pdbx_seq_one_letter_code
_entity_poly.pdbx_strand_id
1 'polypeptide(L)'
;MRAIILYASKSGNTKKIADAMAAQLGCEAIKITPENTPATFDLEQYDLILVGTGLYAGTPNEDLVKFLHTLDLKSQKQFGLFITWGGAPRSDKIALGKLKALLEGKSQKVLDDHFASYGGWKGILMKRGHPKPEEIQAAAVWAKQLKEKIE
;
A
#
# COMPACT_ATOMS: atom_id res chain seq x y z
N MET A 1 -18.41 6.25 3.91
CA MET A 1 -17.14 6.26 3.14
C MET A 1 -16.79 4.85 2.69
N ARG A 2 -16.51 4.68 1.42
CA ARG A 2 -16.09 3.38 0.85
C ARG A 2 -14.59 3.34 0.67
N ALA A 3 -13.98 2.27 1.11
CA ALA A 3 -12.54 2.06 1.02
C ALA A 3 -12.22 0.79 0.23
N ILE A 4 -11.03 0.77 -0.37
CA ILE A 4 -10.45 -0.41 -1.00
C ILE A 4 -8.95 -0.42 -0.74
N ILE A 5 -8.37 -1.60 -0.72
CA ILE A 5 -6.93 -1.77 -0.58
C ILE A 5 -6.37 -2.45 -1.83
N LEU A 6 -5.38 -1.82 -2.43
CA LEU A 6 -4.65 -2.36 -3.58
C LEU A 6 -3.21 -2.63 -3.14
N TYR A 7 -2.72 -3.84 -3.37
CA TYR A 7 -1.37 -4.18 -2.93
C TYR A 7 -0.64 -5.06 -3.92
N ALA A 8 0.68 -4.98 -3.91
CA ALA A 8 1.55 -5.87 -4.66
C ALA A 8 2.53 -6.54 -3.70
N SER A 9 2.68 -7.85 -3.80
CA SER A 9 3.51 -8.62 -2.89
C SER A 9 4.10 -9.84 -3.60
N LYS A 10 5.42 -10.03 -3.47
CA LYS A 10 6.10 -11.23 -3.94
C LYS A 10 6.26 -12.28 -2.84
N SER A 11 6.53 -11.83 -1.62
CA SER A 11 6.80 -12.72 -0.48
C SER A 11 5.58 -13.04 0.40
N GLY A 12 4.47 -12.32 0.19
CA GLY A 12 3.29 -12.44 1.02
C GLY A 12 3.26 -11.55 2.26
N ASN A 13 4.32 -10.81 2.55
CA ASN A 13 4.37 -9.93 3.73
C ASN A 13 3.40 -8.76 3.59
N THR A 14 3.39 -8.11 2.44
CA THR A 14 2.44 -7.03 2.14
C THR A 14 1.00 -7.53 2.19
N LYS A 15 0.76 -8.76 1.71
CA LYS A 15 -0.57 -9.38 1.77
C LYS A 15 -1.09 -9.49 3.20
N LYS A 16 -0.26 -9.94 4.13
CA LYS A 16 -0.65 -10.08 5.54
C LYS A 16 -1.08 -8.74 6.13
N ILE A 17 -0.35 -7.68 5.83
CA ILE A 17 -0.67 -6.32 6.26
C ILE A 17 -1.96 -5.84 5.60
N ALA A 18 -2.09 -6.02 4.29
CA ALA A 18 -3.28 -5.62 3.54
C ALA A 18 -4.54 -6.35 4.04
N ASP A 19 -4.45 -7.64 4.29
CA ASP A 19 -5.58 -8.43 4.78
C ASP A 19 -6.04 -7.98 6.17
N ALA A 20 -5.10 -7.63 7.05
CA ALA A 20 -5.43 -7.12 8.39
C ALA A 20 -6.13 -5.76 8.32
N MET A 21 -5.66 -4.88 7.46
CA MET A 21 -6.29 -3.58 7.22
C MET A 21 -7.70 -3.76 6.65
N ALA A 22 -7.85 -4.65 5.67
CA ALA A 22 -9.13 -4.93 5.03
C ALA A 22 -10.16 -5.46 6.03
N ALA A 23 -9.75 -6.40 6.88
CA ALA A 23 -10.62 -6.93 7.92
C ALA A 23 -11.07 -5.84 8.89
N GLN A 24 -10.16 -4.95 9.28
CA GLN A 24 -10.46 -3.84 10.19
C GLN A 24 -11.43 -2.83 9.57
N LEU A 25 -11.26 -2.53 8.27
CA LEU A 25 -12.10 -1.56 7.57
C LEU A 25 -13.39 -2.15 7.01
N GLY A 26 -13.52 -3.46 7.01
CA GLY A 26 -14.66 -4.14 6.38
C GLY A 26 -14.69 -3.94 4.86
N CYS A 27 -13.52 -3.97 4.22
CA CYS A 27 -13.40 -3.74 2.79
C CYS A 27 -12.58 -4.86 2.11
N GLU A 28 -12.43 -4.77 0.80
CA GLU A 28 -11.63 -5.71 0.03
C GLU A 28 -10.17 -5.29 -0.05
N ALA A 29 -9.28 -6.28 -0.10
CA ALA A 29 -7.89 -6.12 -0.46
C ALA A 29 -7.64 -6.89 -1.76
N ILE A 30 -7.18 -6.18 -2.78
CA ILE A 30 -6.97 -6.75 -4.11
C ILE A 30 -5.48 -6.74 -4.43
N LYS A 31 -4.97 -7.91 -4.79
CA LYS A 31 -3.59 -8.04 -5.24
C LYS A 31 -3.45 -7.55 -6.68
N ILE A 32 -2.53 -6.62 -6.90
CA ILE A 32 -2.20 -6.13 -8.23
C ILE A 32 -1.19 -7.10 -8.87
N THR A 33 -1.53 -7.55 -10.05
CA THR A 33 -0.71 -8.45 -10.89
C THR A 33 -0.55 -7.83 -12.28
N PRO A 34 0.30 -8.38 -13.15
CA PRO A 34 0.44 -7.85 -14.52
C PRO A 34 -0.87 -7.82 -15.33
N GLU A 35 -1.83 -8.68 -14.98
CA GLU A 35 -3.12 -8.77 -15.67
C GLU A 35 -4.13 -7.72 -15.19
N ASN A 36 -3.89 -7.11 -14.04
CA ASN A 36 -4.79 -6.09 -13.51
C ASN A 36 -4.46 -4.71 -14.09
N THR A 37 -5.49 -4.00 -14.48
CA THR A 37 -5.39 -2.59 -14.85
C THR A 37 -6.45 -1.80 -14.09
N PRO A 38 -6.31 -0.46 -13.95
CA PRO A 38 -7.36 0.33 -13.29
C PRO A 38 -8.73 0.17 -13.94
N ALA A 39 -8.79 -0.09 -15.24
CA ALA A 39 -10.03 -0.32 -15.94
C ALA A 39 -10.76 -1.61 -15.52
N THR A 40 -10.03 -2.56 -14.89
CA THR A 40 -10.62 -3.80 -14.35
C THR A 40 -11.51 -3.51 -13.14
N PHE A 41 -11.26 -2.41 -12.44
CA PHE A 41 -11.95 -2.04 -11.21
C PHE A 41 -12.62 -0.68 -11.37
N ASP A 42 -13.83 -0.54 -10.82
CA ASP A 42 -14.47 0.78 -10.74
C ASP A 42 -13.98 1.50 -9.49
N LEU A 43 -12.82 2.15 -9.60
CA LEU A 43 -12.23 2.88 -8.49
C LEU A 43 -12.94 4.20 -8.18
N GLU A 44 -13.78 4.69 -9.09
CA GLU A 44 -14.56 5.91 -8.85
C GLU A 44 -15.54 5.78 -7.69
N GLN A 45 -15.98 4.56 -7.39
CA GLN A 45 -16.91 4.31 -6.30
C GLN A 45 -16.29 4.41 -4.90
N TYR A 46 -14.97 4.50 -4.81
CA TYR A 46 -14.26 4.54 -3.53
C TYR A 46 -13.80 5.94 -3.18
N ASP A 47 -13.83 6.25 -1.89
CA ASP A 47 -13.38 7.54 -1.35
C ASP A 47 -11.97 7.46 -0.82
N LEU A 48 -11.59 6.31 -0.27
CA LEU A 48 -10.27 6.03 0.27
C LEU A 48 -9.67 4.81 -0.42
N ILE A 49 -8.50 4.99 -1.02
CA ILE A 49 -7.77 3.91 -1.67
C ILE A 49 -6.42 3.75 -0.95
N LEU A 50 -6.25 2.63 -0.25
CA LEU A 50 -4.97 2.31 0.36
C LEU A 50 -4.13 1.53 -0.66
N VAL A 51 -2.90 1.96 -0.83
CA VAL A 51 -1.98 1.35 -1.80
C VAL A 51 -0.73 0.86 -1.08
N GLY A 52 -0.44 -0.41 -1.21
CA GLY A 52 0.67 -1.05 -0.51
C GLY A 52 1.59 -1.83 -1.42
N THR A 53 2.87 -1.82 -1.08
CA THR A 53 3.89 -2.57 -1.83
C THR A 53 5.01 -3.02 -0.90
N GLY A 54 5.63 -4.15 -1.27
CA GLY A 54 6.95 -4.47 -0.79
C GLY A 54 8.01 -3.66 -1.54
N LEU A 55 9.20 -3.58 -0.98
CA LEU A 55 10.34 -2.98 -1.67
C LEU A 55 11.26 -4.07 -2.19
N TYR A 56 11.68 -3.92 -3.42
CA TYR A 56 12.56 -4.86 -4.12
C TYR A 56 13.77 -4.07 -4.62
N ALA A 57 14.93 -4.34 -4.03
CA ALA A 57 16.14 -3.54 -4.27
C ALA A 57 15.90 -2.03 -4.04
N GLY A 58 15.12 -1.69 -3.02
CA GLY A 58 14.80 -0.31 -2.67
C GLY A 58 13.74 0.37 -3.52
N THR A 59 13.08 -0.38 -4.42
CA THR A 59 12.04 0.17 -5.30
C THR A 59 10.69 -0.48 -5.06
N PRO A 60 9.57 0.24 -5.31
CA PRO A 60 8.24 -0.33 -5.26
C PRO A 60 8.07 -1.46 -6.29
N ASN A 61 7.08 -2.32 -6.07
CA ASN A 61 6.75 -3.37 -7.02
C ASN A 61 6.43 -2.77 -8.39
N GLU A 62 7.03 -3.34 -9.41
CA GLU A 62 6.91 -2.86 -10.79
C GLU A 62 5.46 -2.92 -11.32
N ASP A 63 4.73 -3.97 -10.99
CA ASP A 63 3.35 -4.13 -11.44
C ASP A 63 2.45 -3.06 -10.83
N LEU A 64 2.68 -2.71 -9.57
CA LEU A 64 1.96 -1.63 -8.93
C LEU A 64 2.26 -0.28 -9.59
N VAL A 65 3.53 -0.01 -9.87
CA VAL A 65 3.93 1.24 -10.54
C VAL A 65 3.27 1.35 -11.90
N LYS A 66 3.26 0.29 -12.69
CA LYS A 66 2.57 0.25 -13.98
C LYS A 66 1.08 0.50 -13.84
N PHE A 67 0.45 -0.13 -12.85
CA PHE A 67 -0.96 0.07 -12.56
C PHE A 67 -1.28 1.54 -12.27
N LEU A 68 -0.48 2.16 -11.41
CA LEU A 68 -0.69 3.57 -11.05
C LEU A 68 -0.41 4.53 -12.21
N HIS A 69 0.53 4.20 -13.09
CA HIS A 69 0.79 4.99 -14.29
C HIS A 69 -0.40 5.06 -15.25
N THR A 70 -1.20 4.00 -15.30
CA THR A 70 -2.39 3.96 -16.17
C THR A 70 -3.66 4.43 -15.46
N LEU A 71 -3.53 4.86 -14.20
CA LEU A 71 -4.65 5.37 -13.43
C LEU A 71 -5.22 6.64 -14.08
N ASP A 72 -6.52 6.65 -14.29
CA ASP A 72 -7.25 7.80 -14.85
C ASP A 72 -8.58 7.94 -14.14
N LEU A 73 -8.58 8.71 -13.06
CA LEU A 73 -9.77 8.95 -12.26
C LEU A 73 -10.33 10.33 -12.57
N LYS A 74 -11.65 10.39 -12.73
CA LYS A 74 -12.38 11.63 -13.05
C LYS A 74 -12.50 12.55 -11.85
N SER A 75 -12.49 11.98 -10.65
CA SER A 75 -12.58 12.72 -9.40
C SER A 75 -11.33 12.50 -8.54
N GLN A 76 -11.04 13.48 -7.69
CA GLN A 76 -9.94 13.35 -6.75
C GLN A 76 -10.32 12.39 -5.62
N LYS A 77 -9.50 11.38 -5.41
CA LYS A 77 -9.63 10.41 -4.32
C LYS A 77 -8.54 10.65 -3.27
N GLN A 78 -8.73 10.10 -2.08
CA GLN A 78 -7.72 10.11 -1.04
C GLN A 78 -6.97 8.79 -1.05
N PHE A 79 -5.66 8.87 -1.13
CA PHE A 79 -4.76 7.72 -1.14
C PHE A 79 -3.95 7.67 0.14
N GLY A 80 -3.95 6.51 0.79
CA GLY A 80 -3.05 6.22 1.90
C GLY A 80 -2.02 5.19 1.44
N LEU A 81 -0.76 5.38 1.80
CA LEU A 81 0.33 4.52 1.36
C LEU A 81 0.83 3.65 2.52
N PHE A 82 1.13 2.39 2.22
CA PHE A 82 1.79 1.51 3.18
C PHE A 82 2.86 0.67 2.49
N ILE A 83 3.94 0.40 3.22
CA ILE A 83 5.09 -0.30 2.70
C ILE A 83 5.53 -1.38 3.67
N THR A 84 5.87 -2.55 3.12
CA THR A 84 6.65 -3.55 3.82
C THR A 84 8.05 -3.52 3.22
N TRP A 85 9.07 -3.44 4.06
CA TRP A 85 10.41 -3.26 3.57
C TRP A 85 11.44 -4.03 4.40
N GLY A 86 12.62 -4.20 3.81
CA GLY A 86 13.81 -4.75 4.45
C GLY A 86 15.03 -4.25 3.72
N GLY A 87 16.15 -4.15 4.40
CA GLY A 87 17.40 -3.75 3.75
C GLY A 87 17.84 -2.33 4.07
N ALA A 88 18.22 -1.57 3.07
CA ALA A 88 18.92 -0.29 3.23
C ALA A 88 18.07 0.76 3.97
N PRO A 89 18.67 1.53 4.90
CA PRO A 89 17.98 2.65 5.54
C PRO A 89 17.47 3.67 4.51
N ARG A 90 16.32 4.28 4.79
CA ARG A 90 15.64 5.30 3.97
C ARG A 90 15.06 4.83 2.65
N SER A 91 15.21 3.54 2.29
CA SER A 91 14.60 3.03 1.06
C SER A 91 13.08 3.14 1.08
N ASP A 92 12.47 2.99 2.26
CA ASP A 92 11.04 3.19 2.47
C ASP A 92 10.60 4.62 2.12
N LYS A 93 11.32 5.62 2.58
CA LYS A 93 11.01 7.04 2.33
C LYS A 93 11.14 7.41 0.86
N ILE A 94 12.16 6.90 0.19
CA ILE A 94 12.38 7.13 -1.23
C ILE A 94 11.24 6.53 -2.04
N ALA A 95 10.85 5.29 -1.73
CA ALA A 95 9.77 4.60 -2.42
C ALA A 95 8.42 5.30 -2.20
N LEU A 96 8.13 5.71 -0.95
CA LEU A 96 6.92 6.47 -0.63
C LEU A 96 6.87 7.78 -1.41
N GLY A 97 8.00 8.49 -1.50
CA GLY A 97 8.10 9.73 -2.27
C GLY A 97 7.80 9.54 -3.75
N LYS A 98 8.27 8.43 -4.33
CA LYS A 98 7.99 8.10 -5.74
C LYS A 98 6.50 7.83 -5.97
N LEU A 99 5.88 7.04 -5.11
CA LEU A 99 4.45 6.73 -5.21
C LEU A 99 3.60 7.99 -5.02
N LYS A 100 3.96 8.82 -4.05
CA LYS A 100 3.27 10.07 -3.79
C LYS A 100 3.35 11.00 -4.99
N ALA A 101 4.53 11.20 -5.55
CA ALA A 101 4.74 12.04 -6.73
C ALA A 101 3.92 11.55 -7.92
N LEU A 102 3.87 10.24 -8.14
CA LEU A 102 3.11 9.64 -9.22
C LEU A 102 1.60 9.93 -9.07
N LEU A 103 1.06 9.73 -7.88
CA LEU A 103 -0.37 9.95 -7.61
C LEU A 103 -0.75 11.43 -7.64
N GLU A 104 0.09 12.29 -7.08
CA GLU A 104 -0.13 13.74 -7.13
C GLU A 104 -0.05 14.26 -8.57
N GLY A 105 0.83 13.67 -9.39
CA GLY A 105 0.90 13.95 -10.83
C GLY A 105 -0.38 13.54 -11.58
N LYS A 106 -1.19 12.66 -11.01
CA LYS A 106 -2.51 12.25 -11.50
C LYS A 106 -3.65 13.05 -10.85
N SER A 107 -3.34 14.15 -10.19
CA SER A 107 -4.29 15.02 -9.49
C SER A 107 -5.02 14.34 -8.33
N GLN A 108 -4.40 13.32 -7.74
CA GLN A 108 -4.95 12.64 -6.59
C GLN A 108 -4.36 13.21 -5.29
N LYS A 109 -5.11 13.09 -4.19
CA LYS A 109 -4.66 13.52 -2.87
C LYS A 109 -3.99 12.35 -2.16
N VAL A 110 -2.72 12.54 -1.79
CA VAL A 110 -2.00 11.54 -0.99
C VAL A 110 -1.94 12.04 0.45
N LEU A 111 -2.39 11.19 1.38
CA LEU A 111 -2.39 11.52 2.80
C LEU A 111 -0.95 11.53 3.33
N ASP A 112 -0.66 12.45 4.24
CA ASP A 112 0.69 12.58 4.81
C ASP A 112 1.04 11.38 5.69
N ASP A 113 0.05 10.81 6.39
CA ASP A 113 0.24 9.61 7.17
C ASP A 113 0.48 8.41 6.26
N HIS A 114 1.52 7.63 6.56
CA HIS A 114 1.79 6.36 5.91
C HIS A 114 2.11 5.29 6.94
N PHE A 115 2.02 4.04 6.54
CA PHE A 115 2.40 2.90 7.37
C PHE A 115 3.60 2.19 6.75
N ALA A 116 4.59 1.88 7.58
CA ALA A 116 5.76 1.12 7.14
C ALA A 116 6.02 -0.02 8.13
N SER A 117 6.09 -1.24 7.60
CA SER A 117 6.42 -2.44 8.38
C SER A 117 7.66 -3.10 7.80
N TYR A 118 8.56 -3.52 8.69
CA TYR A 118 9.74 -4.24 8.27
C TYR A 118 9.36 -5.66 7.86
N GLY A 119 9.47 -5.95 6.55
CA GLY A 119 9.05 -7.22 5.97
C GLY A 119 10.06 -8.35 6.09
N GLY A 120 11.23 -8.06 6.66
CA GLY A 120 12.34 -8.99 6.71
C GLY A 120 13.14 -9.04 5.41
N TRP A 121 14.40 -9.33 5.53
CA TRP A 121 15.30 -9.50 4.39
C TRP A 121 15.85 -10.93 4.37
N LYS A 122 15.87 -11.54 3.19
CA LYS A 122 16.42 -12.89 3.03
C LYS A 122 17.94 -12.86 2.96
N GLY A 123 18.60 -12.47 4.04
CA GLY A 123 20.04 -12.47 4.16
C GLY A 123 20.50 -13.34 5.31
N ILE A 124 21.80 -13.39 5.53
CA ILE A 124 22.44 -14.24 6.55
C ILE A 124 22.00 -13.84 7.97
N LEU A 125 21.67 -12.56 8.19
CA LEU A 125 21.20 -12.04 9.48
C LEU A 125 19.70 -11.74 9.43
N MET A 126 18.95 -12.76 9.14
CA MET A 126 17.54 -12.64 8.86
C MET A 126 16.70 -12.24 10.06
N LYS A 127 15.90 -11.22 9.89
CA LYS A 127 14.74 -10.99 10.74
C LYS A 127 13.59 -11.82 10.20
N ARG A 128 13.61 -13.11 10.51
CA ARG A 128 12.51 -14.02 10.17
C ARG A 128 11.28 -13.69 11.01
N GLY A 129 10.12 -14.03 10.50
CA GLY A 129 8.87 -13.85 11.22
C GLY A 129 8.28 -12.46 11.15
N HIS A 130 8.72 -11.63 10.20
CA HIS A 130 8.06 -10.37 9.88
C HIS A 130 7.08 -10.55 8.71
N PRO A 131 5.93 -9.84 8.74
CA PRO A 131 5.52 -8.98 9.85
C PRO A 131 5.15 -9.81 11.09
N LYS A 132 5.50 -9.30 12.25
CA LYS A 132 5.10 -9.89 13.54
C LYS A 132 3.62 -9.60 13.82
N PRO A 133 2.96 -10.38 14.72
CA PRO A 133 1.58 -10.09 15.11
C PRO A 133 1.36 -8.65 15.56
N GLU A 134 2.30 -8.04 16.27
CA GLU A 134 2.22 -6.64 16.72
C GLU A 134 2.23 -5.67 15.54
N GLU A 135 3.01 -5.95 14.50
CA GLU A 135 3.08 -5.13 13.29
C GLU A 135 1.78 -5.22 12.49
N ILE A 136 1.20 -6.41 12.41
CA ILE A 136 -0.09 -6.65 11.75
C ILE A 136 -1.20 -5.89 12.48
N GLN A 137 -1.20 -5.95 13.82
CA GLN A 137 -2.16 -5.23 14.64
C GLN A 137 -2.00 -3.72 14.50
N ALA A 138 -0.76 -3.23 14.48
CA ALA A 138 -0.47 -1.81 14.27
C ALA A 138 -0.98 -1.31 12.92
N ALA A 139 -0.88 -2.14 11.88
CA ALA A 139 -1.40 -1.82 10.55
C ALA A 139 -2.93 -1.65 10.58
N ALA A 140 -3.63 -2.58 11.23
CA ALA A 140 -5.08 -2.51 11.38
C ALA A 140 -5.51 -1.23 12.12
N VAL A 141 -4.83 -0.91 13.22
CA VAL A 141 -5.08 0.30 14.00
C VAL A 141 -4.83 1.55 13.16
N TRP A 142 -3.73 1.59 12.43
CA TRP A 142 -3.41 2.72 11.56
C TRP A 142 -4.49 2.94 10.50
N ALA A 143 -4.95 1.89 9.84
CA ALA A 143 -5.98 1.99 8.81
C ALA A 143 -7.29 2.53 9.39
N LYS A 144 -7.68 2.06 10.58
CA LYS A 144 -8.86 2.56 11.27
C LYS A 144 -8.74 4.05 11.60
N GLN A 145 -7.61 4.45 12.19
CA GLN A 145 -7.36 5.84 12.54
C GLN A 145 -7.35 6.75 11.33
N LEU A 146 -6.76 6.28 10.22
CA LEU A 146 -6.72 7.03 8.98
C LEU A 146 -8.12 7.29 8.44
N LYS A 147 -8.96 6.27 8.43
CA LYS A 147 -10.36 6.40 7.99
C LYS A 147 -11.14 7.37 8.87
N GLU A 148 -10.97 7.28 10.17
CA GLU A 148 -11.64 8.17 11.14
C GLU A 148 -11.24 9.64 10.94
N LYS A 149 -9.97 9.91 10.61
CA LYS A 149 -9.48 11.28 10.37
C LYS A 149 -10.10 11.94 9.15
N ILE A 150 -10.46 11.16 8.14
CA ILE A 150 -10.96 11.70 6.86
C ILE A 150 -12.48 11.64 6.74
N GLU A 151 -13.14 10.99 7.69
CA GLU A 151 -14.61 11.00 7.79
C GLU A 151 -15.17 12.34 8.39
#